data_c341c01f8139546edec778a24eb9d48d
#
_entry.id   c341c01f8139546edec778a24eb9d48d
#
_cell.length_a   1.000
_cell.length_b   1.000
_cell.length_c   1.000
_cell.angle_alpha   90.00
_cell.angle_beta   90.00
_cell.angle_gamma   90.00
#
_symmetry.space_group_name_H-M   'P 1'
#
loop_
_entity.id
_entity.type
_entity.pdbx_description
1 polymer ?
#
loop_
_entity_poly.entity_id
_entity_poly.type
_entity_poly.pdbx_seq_one_letter_code
_entity_poly.pdbx_strand_id
1 'polypeptide(L)'
;MLKKPSSGFPKNLKDWLGQKKIEEVECVISDIAGVVRGKAMPLTKFDRLENVHMPSSVFYQTISGDYVDLPIINQWTENDMILTPDISTAICSPWADDITVQVICDVLDLDGNPIEVVPRNVLKKVIGLFQQKGWDPVVAPEIEFYLTKPNIDPSLAIEPMLGRTGRKLASRQAYSMTAVDEYGR
;
A
#
# COMPACT_ATOMS: atom_id res chain seq x y z
N MET A 1 22.21 16.56 8.17
CA MET A 1 22.22 15.47 9.18
C MET A 1 20.77 15.13 9.48
N LEU A 2 20.19 14.15 8.79
CA LEU A 2 18.82 13.69 9.03
C LEU A 2 18.82 13.02 10.42
N LYS A 3 17.95 13.49 11.32
CA LYS A 3 17.75 12.85 12.62
C LYS A 3 17.31 11.41 12.37
N LYS A 4 18.03 10.42 12.92
CA LYS A 4 17.53 9.05 13.01
C LYS A 4 16.09 9.12 13.55
N PRO A 5 15.10 8.50 12.89
CA PRO A 5 13.76 8.43 13.45
C PRO A 5 13.86 7.73 14.80
N SER A 6 13.22 8.29 15.80
CA SER A 6 13.13 7.68 17.14
C SER A 6 12.49 6.30 16.97
N SER A 7 13.17 5.25 17.39
CA SER A 7 12.65 3.89 17.38
C SER A 7 11.32 3.83 18.16
N GLY A 8 10.27 3.38 17.50
CA GLY A 8 8.97 3.09 18.10
C GLY A 8 7.83 4.03 17.72
N PHE A 9 6.62 3.52 17.83
CA PHE A 9 5.39 4.30 17.65
C PHE A 9 5.32 5.50 18.60
N PRO A 10 4.76 6.64 18.14
CA PRO A 10 4.44 7.74 19.05
C PRO A 10 3.61 7.24 20.25
N LYS A 11 3.79 7.82 21.41
CA LYS A 11 3.14 7.37 22.64
C LYS A 11 1.60 7.36 22.52
N ASN A 12 1.04 8.37 21.86
CA ASN A 12 -0.39 8.46 21.56
C ASN A 12 -0.90 7.33 20.64
N LEU A 13 -0.07 6.85 19.71
CA LEU A 13 -0.40 5.72 18.86
C LEU A 13 -0.33 4.40 19.62
N LYS A 14 0.66 4.21 20.51
CA LYS A 14 0.72 3.04 21.39
C LYS A 14 -0.49 2.92 22.29
N ASP A 15 -0.95 4.04 22.85
CA ASP A 15 -2.17 4.09 23.65
C ASP A 15 -3.40 3.71 22.82
N TRP A 16 -3.50 4.21 21.59
CA TRP A 16 -4.59 3.88 20.66
C TRP A 16 -4.56 2.41 20.22
N LEU A 17 -3.38 1.89 19.89
CA LEU A 17 -3.17 0.48 19.54
C LEU A 17 -3.50 -0.45 20.73
N GLY A 18 -3.06 -0.10 21.93
CA GLY A 18 -3.35 -0.87 23.14
C GLY A 18 -4.82 -0.96 23.50
N GLN A 19 -5.61 0.11 23.22
CA GLN A 19 -7.06 0.11 23.41
C GLN A 19 -7.79 -0.78 22.41
N LYS A 20 -7.22 -1.02 21.23
CA LYS A 20 -7.81 -1.79 20.13
C LYS A 20 -7.42 -3.27 20.12
N LYS A 21 -6.61 -3.73 21.07
CA LYS A 21 -6.09 -5.11 21.12
C LYS A 21 -5.45 -5.55 19.79
N ILE A 22 -4.66 -4.67 19.18
CA ILE A 22 -3.98 -4.96 17.92
C ILE A 22 -3.13 -6.23 18.06
N GLU A 23 -3.31 -7.16 17.15
CA GLU A 23 -2.60 -8.43 17.11
C GLU A 23 -1.46 -8.39 16.09
N GLU A 24 -1.70 -7.76 14.94
CA GLU A 24 -0.79 -7.75 13.81
C GLU A 24 -0.56 -6.35 13.24
N VAL A 25 0.66 -6.13 12.72
CA VAL A 25 1.05 -4.94 11.97
C VAL A 25 1.53 -5.34 10.60
N GLU A 26 0.92 -4.75 9.56
CA GLU A 26 1.33 -4.86 8.16
C GLU A 26 2.13 -3.62 7.76
N CYS A 27 3.44 -3.80 7.54
CA CYS A 27 4.31 -2.80 6.94
C CYS A 27 4.22 -2.91 5.43
N VAL A 28 3.58 -1.95 4.76
CA VAL A 28 3.28 -2.04 3.33
C VAL A 28 3.99 -0.98 2.50
N ILE A 29 4.32 -1.35 1.28
CA ILE A 29 4.83 -0.50 0.21
C ILE A 29 4.08 -0.81 -1.08
N SER A 30 4.06 0.12 -2.03
CA SER A 30 3.60 -0.14 -3.40
C SER A 30 4.80 -0.39 -4.30
N ASP A 31 4.76 -1.44 -5.12
CA ASP A 31 5.71 -1.62 -6.21
C ASP A 31 5.34 -0.80 -7.45
N ILE A 32 6.15 -0.90 -8.52
CA ILE A 32 5.95 -0.15 -9.77
C ILE A 32 4.67 -0.58 -10.50
N ALA A 33 4.23 -1.82 -10.32
CA ALA A 33 3.00 -2.35 -10.92
C ALA A 33 1.74 -2.02 -10.09
N GLY A 34 1.88 -1.32 -8.96
CA GLY A 34 0.78 -0.99 -8.05
C GLY A 34 0.40 -2.14 -7.11
N VAL A 35 1.19 -3.22 -7.09
CA VAL A 35 0.95 -4.33 -6.15
C VAL A 35 1.42 -3.93 -4.76
N VAL A 36 0.56 -4.16 -3.78
CA VAL A 36 0.92 -3.95 -2.37
C VAL A 36 1.86 -5.08 -1.93
N ARG A 37 3.06 -4.71 -1.54
CA ARG A 37 4.10 -5.59 -0.99
C ARG A 37 4.34 -5.24 0.47
N GLY A 38 4.86 -6.17 1.25
CA GLY A 38 5.16 -5.85 2.64
C GLY A 38 5.47 -7.05 3.51
N LYS A 39 5.45 -6.79 4.81
CA LYS A 39 5.58 -7.82 5.84
C LYS A 39 4.53 -7.62 6.92
N ALA A 40 3.82 -8.70 7.23
CA ALA A 40 2.95 -8.79 8.38
C ALA A 40 3.73 -9.39 9.57
N MET A 41 3.49 -8.90 10.76
CA MET A 41 4.13 -9.41 11.95
C MET A 41 3.30 -9.10 13.21
N PRO A 42 3.39 -9.93 14.26
CA PRO A 42 2.78 -9.62 15.54
C PRO A 42 3.25 -8.27 16.10
N LEU A 43 2.35 -7.52 16.72
CA LEU A 43 2.66 -6.22 17.32
C LEU A 43 3.85 -6.30 18.28
N THR A 44 3.94 -7.37 19.07
CA THR A 44 5.03 -7.59 20.01
C THR A 44 6.40 -7.73 19.36
N LYS A 45 6.44 -8.23 18.11
CA LYS A 45 7.66 -8.28 17.31
C LYS A 45 7.96 -6.90 16.72
N PHE A 46 6.95 -6.24 16.15
CA PHE A 46 7.08 -4.91 15.57
C PHE A 46 7.66 -3.90 16.57
N ASP A 47 7.17 -3.90 17.81
CA ASP A 47 7.63 -3.02 18.89
C ASP A 47 9.11 -3.19 19.27
N ARG A 48 9.70 -4.35 18.96
CA ARG A 48 11.11 -4.68 19.27
C ARG A 48 12.05 -4.48 18.09
N LEU A 49 11.51 -4.32 16.87
CA LEU A 49 12.34 -4.15 15.70
C LEU A 49 12.81 -2.69 15.59
N GLU A 50 14.09 -2.53 15.28
CA GLU A 50 14.64 -1.23 14.89
C GLU A 50 14.30 -0.93 13.43
N ASN A 51 14.31 -1.96 12.56
CA ASN A 51 14.05 -1.86 11.13
C ASN A 51 13.32 -3.10 10.62
N VAL A 52 12.50 -2.92 9.59
CA VAL A 52 11.92 -4.01 8.81
C VAL A 52 12.69 -4.09 7.50
N HIS A 53 13.23 -5.26 7.19
CA HIS A 53 14.03 -5.49 5.98
C HIS A 53 13.23 -6.30 4.97
N MET A 54 13.48 -6.03 3.68
CA MET A 54 12.85 -6.73 2.58
C MET A 54 13.77 -6.67 1.34
N PRO A 55 13.79 -7.71 0.46
CA PRO A 55 14.58 -7.68 -0.74
C PRO A 55 14.19 -6.53 -1.68
N SER A 56 15.16 -5.83 -2.24
CA SER A 56 14.89 -4.72 -3.18
C SER A 56 14.46 -5.20 -4.57
N SER A 57 14.66 -6.47 -4.87
CA SER A 57 14.29 -7.10 -6.15
C SER A 57 12.80 -7.02 -6.48
N VAL A 58 11.92 -6.82 -5.48
CA VAL A 58 10.48 -6.65 -5.71
C VAL A 58 10.14 -5.47 -6.62
N PHE A 59 11.02 -4.45 -6.72
CA PHE A 59 10.82 -3.32 -7.63
C PHE A 59 11.21 -3.61 -9.08
N TYR A 60 11.78 -4.77 -9.35
CA TYR A 60 12.22 -5.20 -10.67
C TYR A 60 11.39 -6.36 -11.22
N GLN A 61 10.18 -6.53 -10.69
CA GLN A 61 9.23 -7.51 -11.18
C GLN A 61 8.24 -6.88 -12.16
N THR A 62 7.84 -7.67 -13.15
CA THR A 62 6.71 -7.36 -14.02
C THR A 62 5.39 -7.52 -13.26
N ILE A 63 4.28 -7.12 -13.87
CA ILE A 63 2.94 -7.32 -13.30
C ILE A 63 2.59 -8.81 -13.11
N SER A 64 3.21 -9.70 -13.89
CA SER A 64 3.06 -11.16 -13.75
C SER A 64 3.97 -11.76 -12.67
N GLY A 65 4.88 -10.98 -12.09
CA GLY A 65 5.81 -11.40 -11.05
C GLY A 65 7.16 -11.91 -11.57
N ASP A 66 7.37 -11.90 -12.89
CA ASP A 66 8.66 -12.27 -13.48
C ASP A 66 9.70 -11.18 -13.23
N TYR A 67 10.95 -11.57 -13.02
CA TYR A 67 12.04 -10.61 -12.92
C TYR A 67 12.43 -10.07 -14.29
N VAL A 68 12.67 -8.76 -14.34
CA VAL A 68 13.16 -8.11 -15.56
C VAL A 68 14.66 -8.38 -15.69
N ASP A 69 15.09 -8.85 -16.86
CA ASP A 69 16.51 -9.02 -17.16
C ASP A 69 17.14 -7.66 -17.49
N LEU A 70 17.65 -7.00 -16.48
CA LEU A 70 18.36 -5.73 -16.62
C LEU A 70 19.84 -5.90 -16.25
N PRO A 71 20.78 -5.34 -17.04
CA PRO A 71 22.22 -5.43 -16.75
C PRO A 71 22.61 -4.86 -15.39
N ILE A 72 21.80 -3.93 -14.85
CA ILE A 72 22.02 -3.29 -13.56
C ILE A 72 21.65 -4.18 -12.37
N ILE A 73 20.83 -5.24 -12.61
CA ILE A 73 20.42 -6.15 -11.57
C ILE A 73 21.44 -7.29 -11.54
N ASN A 74 22.28 -7.26 -10.51
CA ASN A 74 23.16 -8.39 -10.27
C ASN A 74 22.33 -9.52 -9.65
N GLN A 75 21.95 -10.52 -10.45
CA GLN A 75 21.15 -11.67 -10.04
C GLN A 75 21.75 -12.46 -8.86
N TRP A 76 23.02 -12.25 -8.56
CA TRP A 76 23.77 -12.99 -7.53
C TRP A 76 23.89 -12.23 -6.20
N THR A 77 23.58 -10.93 -6.19
CA THR A 77 23.62 -10.10 -4.98
C THR A 77 22.30 -9.35 -4.83
N GLU A 78 21.37 -9.98 -4.14
CA GLU A 78 20.13 -9.34 -3.75
C GLU A 78 20.37 -8.52 -2.48
N ASN A 79 20.27 -7.20 -2.61
CA ASN A 79 20.41 -6.30 -1.49
C ASN A 79 19.07 -6.16 -0.76
N ASP A 80 19.13 -6.21 0.55
CA ASP A 80 18.00 -5.81 1.39
C ASP A 80 17.77 -4.29 1.29
N MET A 81 16.54 -3.90 1.49
CA MET A 81 16.12 -2.52 1.73
C MET A 81 15.50 -2.41 3.12
N ILE A 82 15.47 -1.19 3.64
CA ILE A 82 14.88 -0.85 4.93
C ILE A 82 13.51 -0.24 4.71
N LEU A 83 12.49 -0.82 5.33
CA LEU A 83 11.15 -0.24 5.40
C LEU A 83 11.05 0.58 6.69
N THR A 84 10.81 1.88 6.53
CA THR A 84 10.62 2.81 7.65
C THR A 84 9.15 3.20 7.73
N PRO A 85 8.39 2.73 8.73
CA PRO A 85 6.97 3.02 8.85
C PRO A 85 6.68 4.52 8.99
N ASP A 86 5.77 5.02 8.14
CA ASP A 86 5.20 6.36 8.30
C ASP A 86 3.94 6.25 9.17
N ILE A 87 4.11 6.50 10.45
CA ILE A 87 3.06 6.31 11.47
C ILE A 87 1.83 7.18 11.22
N SER A 88 1.96 8.28 10.50
CA SER A 88 0.82 9.13 10.13
C SER A 88 -0.17 8.42 9.19
N THR A 89 0.25 7.33 8.55
CA THR A 89 -0.57 6.53 7.63
C THR A 89 -1.20 5.30 8.29
N ALA A 90 -0.98 5.09 9.60
CA ALA A 90 -1.46 3.89 10.29
C ALA A 90 -2.99 3.86 10.36
N ILE A 91 -3.59 2.80 9.85
CA ILE A 91 -5.04 2.55 9.86
C ILE A 91 -5.34 1.13 10.32
N CYS A 92 -6.51 0.90 10.94
CA CYS A 92 -7.01 -0.46 11.11
C CYS A 92 -7.48 -0.99 9.76
N SER A 93 -7.04 -2.19 9.41
CA SER A 93 -7.46 -2.89 8.19
C SER A 93 -8.91 -3.38 8.35
N PRO A 94 -9.87 -2.85 7.58
CA PRO A 94 -11.27 -3.24 7.74
C PRO A 94 -11.62 -4.60 7.11
N TRP A 95 -10.70 -5.19 6.36
CA TRP A 95 -10.86 -6.47 5.67
C TRP A 95 -10.13 -7.63 6.33
N ALA A 96 -9.34 -7.38 7.37
CA ALA A 96 -8.64 -8.42 8.10
C ALA A 96 -9.56 -9.08 9.12
N ASP A 97 -9.44 -10.40 9.29
CA ASP A 97 -10.21 -11.16 10.27
C ASP A 97 -9.78 -10.82 11.70
N ASP A 98 -8.46 -10.62 11.90
CA ASP A 98 -7.89 -10.19 13.16
C ASP A 98 -7.72 -8.67 13.21
N ILE A 99 -7.53 -8.11 14.42
CA ILE A 99 -7.33 -6.66 14.57
C ILE A 99 -5.92 -6.28 14.08
N THR A 100 -5.85 -5.97 12.81
CA THR A 100 -4.63 -5.66 12.07
C THR A 100 -4.50 -4.16 11.83
N VAL A 101 -3.31 -3.61 12.04
CA VAL A 101 -2.94 -2.25 11.62
C VAL A 101 -2.07 -2.31 10.39
N GLN A 102 -2.46 -1.59 9.37
CA GLN A 102 -1.65 -1.38 8.18
C GLN A 102 -0.95 -0.02 8.27
N VAL A 103 0.35 0.02 7.93
CA VAL A 103 1.15 1.25 7.89
C VAL A 103 1.97 1.30 6.60
N ILE A 104 1.92 2.42 5.90
CA ILE A 104 2.73 2.64 4.70
C ILE A 104 4.16 2.98 5.13
N CYS A 105 5.14 2.36 4.45
CA CYS A 105 6.54 2.57 4.75
C CYS A 105 7.25 3.41 3.68
N ASP A 106 8.20 4.21 4.13
CA ASP A 106 9.26 4.73 3.29
C ASP A 106 10.31 3.64 3.07
N VAL A 107 10.99 3.70 1.94
CA VAL A 107 11.96 2.67 1.56
C VAL A 107 13.33 3.31 1.39
N LEU A 108 14.30 2.77 2.12
CA LEU A 108 15.67 3.22 2.12
C LEU A 108 16.60 2.06 1.74
N ASP A 109 17.77 2.38 1.18
CA ASP A 109 18.87 1.43 1.07
C ASP A 109 19.52 1.18 2.46
N LEU A 110 20.50 0.29 2.52
CA LEU A 110 21.20 -0.03 3.77
C LEU A 110 22.04 1.13 4.32
N ASP A 111 22.37 2.11 3.48
CA ASP A 111 23.08 3.34 3.87
C ASP A 111 22.12 4.44 4.36
N GLY A 112 20.81 4.19 4.28
CA GLY A 112 19.76 5.11 4.70
C GLY A 112 19.35 6.15 3.64
N ASN A 113 19.71 5.94 2.38
CA ASN A 113 19.30 6.81 1.28
C ASN A 113 17.98 6.31 0.66
N PRO A 114 17.09 7.21 0.19
CA PRO A 114 15.89 6.82 -0.54
C PRO A 114 16.23 6.08 -1.83
N ILE A 115 15.64 4.91 -2.05
CA ILE A 115 15.78 4.16 -3.30
C ILE A 115 14.95 4.85 -4.38
N GLU A 116 15.60 5.26 -5.49
CA GLU A 116 15.03 6.17 -6.50
C GLU A 116 13.85 5.57 -7.29
N VAL A 117 13.80 4.26 -7.48
CA VAL A 117 12.72 3.58 -8.25
C VAL A 117 11.44 3.36 -7.44
N VAL A 118 11.48 3.59 -6.13
CA VAL A 118 10.32 3.37 -5.25
C VAL A 118 9.26 4.44 -5.50
N PRO A 119 8.00 4.08 -5.85
CA PRO A 119 6.96 5.05 -6.23
C PRO A 119 6.75 6.15 -5.18
N ARG A 120 6.73 5.80 -3.90
CA ARG A 120 6.57 6.77 -2.82
C ARG A 120 7.75 7.75 -2.71
N ASN A 121 8.98 7.29 -2.95
CA ASN A 121 10.16 8.14 -2.95
C ASN A 121 10.16 9.09 -4.16
N VAL A 122 9.72 8.60 -5.33
CA VAL A 122 9.51 9.44 -6.53
C VAL A 122 8.49 10.53 -6.23
N LEU A 123 7.35 10.18 -5.64
CA LEU A 123 6.32 11.15 -5.24
C LEU A 123 6.88 12.22 -4.31
N LYS A 124 7.60 11.83 -3.25
CA LYS A 124 8.23 12.77 -2.32
C LYS A 124 9.24 13.68 -3.00
N LYS A 125 10.05 13.15 -3.93
CA LYS A 125 10.99 13.93 -4.74
C LYS A 125 10.26 14.98 -5.59
N VAL A 126 9.16 14.60 -6.26
CA VAL A 126 8.36 15.52 -7.08
C VAL A 126 7.70 16.59 -6.22
N ILE A 127 7.09 16.23 -5.08
CA ILE A 127 6.53 17.21 -4.13
C ILE A 127 7.61 18.22 -3.69
N GLY A 128 8.81 17.74 -3.38
CA GLY A 128 9.93 18.61 -3.03
C GLY A 128 10.30 19.62 -4.13
N LEU A 129 10.18 19.24 -5.42
CA LEU A 129 10.41 20.16 -6.54
C LEU A 129 9.33 21.26 -6.62
N PHE A 130 8.07 20.94 -6.31
CA PHE A 130 7.01 21.95 -6.20
C PHE A 130 7.27 22.92 -5.05
N GLN A 131 7.64 22.39 -3.88
CA GLN A 131 7.92 23.20 -2.69
C GLN A 131 9.09 24.15 -2.87
N GLN A 132 10.14 23.76 -3.63
CA GLN A 132 11.25 24.65 -4.00
C GLN A 132 10.79 25.88 -4.80
N LYS A 133 9.64 25.80 -5.47
CA LYS A 133 9.00 26.90 -6.21
C LYS A 133 7.96 27.65 -5.38
N GLY A 134 7.77 27.30 -4.11
CA GLY A 134 6.72 27.85 -3.25
C GLY A 134 5.32 27.37 -3.61
N TRP A 135 5.19 26.20 -4.26
CA TRP A 135 3.92 25.63 -4.67
C TRP A 135 3.60 24.38 -3.84
N ASP A 136 2.34 24.24 -3.46
CA ASP A 136 1.80 23.03 -2.83
C ASP A 136 0.86 22.34 -3.83
N PRO A 137 1.19 21.12 -4.30
CA PRO A 137 0.32 20.38 -5.21
C PRO A 137 -0.93 19.89 -4.45
N VAL A 138 -2.10 20.15 -5.03
CA VAL A 138 -3.38 19.63 -4.55
C VAL A 138 -3.90 18.64 -5.58
N VAL A 139 -4.12 17.40 -5.17
CA VAL A 139 -4.61 16.33 -6.01
C VAL A 139 -5.81 15.65 -5.37
N ALA A 140 -6.73 15.17 -6.19
CA ALA A 140 -7.87 14.37 -5.78
C ALA A 140 -7.85 13.07 -6.61
N PRO A 141 -7.43 11.93 -6.04
CA PRO A 141 -7.50 10.67 -6.74
C PRO A 141 -8.96 10.23 -6.91
N GLU A 142 -9.30 9.77 -8.11
CA GLU A 142 -10.59 9.18 -8.41
C GLU A 142 -10.40 7.68 -8.63
N ILE A 143 -11.31 6.89 -8.07
CA ILE A 143 -11.30 5.44 -8.21
C ILE A 143 -12.55 5.02 -8.96
N GLU A 144 -12.36 4.40 -10.14
CA GLU A 144 -13.44 3.82 -10.94
C GLU A 144 -13.35 2.29 -10.89
N PHE A 145 -14.48 1.63 -10.65
CA PHE A 145 -14.51 0.17 -10.55
C PHE A 145 -15.88 -0.38 -10.95
N TYR A 146 -15.88 -1.68 -11.26
CA TYR A 146 -17.10 -2.45 -11.48
C TYR A 146 -17.28 -3.48 -10.36
N LEU A 147 -18.49 -3.59 -9.83
CA LEU A 147 -18.86 -4.68 -8.93
C LEU A 147 -19.24 -5.91 -9.76
N THR A 148 -18.54 -7.00 -9.54
CA THR A 148 -18.74 -8.26 -10.23
C THR A 148 -19.07 -9.37 -9.25
N LYS A 149 -19.72 -10.42 -9.73
CA LYS A 149 -19.79 -11.67 -8.96
C LYS A 149 -18.38 -12.25 -8.79
N PRO A 150 -18.14 -13.03 -7.72
CA PRO A 150 -16.89 -13.78 -7.61
C PRO A 150 -16.69 -14.63 -8.86
N ASN A 151 -15.53 -14.45 -9.52
CA ASN A 151 -15.16 -15.26 -10.68
C ASN A 151 -14.09 -16.26 -10.25
N ILE A 152 -14.50 -17.52 -10.11
CA ILE A 152 -13.63 -18.62 -9.71
C ILE A 152 -12.96 -19.32 -10.91
N ASP A 153 -13.44 -19.05 -12.11
CA ASP A 153 -12.87 -19.57 -13.38
C ASP A 153 -12.51 -18.41 -14.30
N PRO A 154 -11.21 -18.09 -14.46
CA PRO A 154 -10.77 -16.97 -15.28
C PRO A 154 -11.06 -17.14 -16.79
N SER A 155 -11.43 -18.34 -17.24
CA SER A 155 -11.85 -18.59 -18.64
C SER A 155 -13.28 -18.13 -18.93
N LEU A 156 -14.08 -17.90 -17.91
CA LEU A 156 -15.45 -17.44 -18.04
C LEU A 156 -15.53 -15.92 -18.09
N ALA A 157 -16.56 -15.41 -18.78
CA ALA A 157 -16.82 -13.97 -18.79
C ALA A 157 -17.21 -13.47 -17.39
N ILE A 158 -16.70 -12.28 -17.05
CA ILE A 158 -17.05 -11.60 -15.79
C ILE A 158 -18.55 -11.25 -15.81
N GLU A 159 -19.27 -11.66 -14.77
CA GLU A 159 -20.67 -11.32 -14.59
C GLU A 159 -20.87 -10.13 -13.66
N PRO A 160 -21.72 -9.16 -14.01
CA PRO A 160 -22.08 -8.07 -13.10
C PRO A 160 -22.73 -8.61 -11.82
N MET A 161 -22.47 -7.94 -10.69
CA MET A 161 -23.18 -8.17 -9.45
C MET A 161 -24.68 -7.85 -9.63
N LEU A 162 -25.55 -8.56 -8.93
CA LEU A 162 -26.95 -8.17 -8.81
C LEU A 162 -27.07 -7.09 -7.73
N GLY A 163 -27.89 -6.08 -8.01
CA GLY A 163 -28.21 -5.08 -7.00
C GLY A 163 -29.03 -5.65 -5.84
N ARG A 164 -29.25 -4.84 -4.80
CA ARG A 164 -30.02 -5.16 -3.60
C ARG A 164 -31.41 -5.71 -3.91
N THR A 165 -32.03 -5.25 -4.98
CA THR A 165 -33.38 -5.73 -5.43
C THR A 165 -33.30 -6.96 -6.34
N GLY A 166 -32.12 -7.52 -6.61
CA GLY A 166 -31.91 -8.67 -7.49
C GLY A 166 -32.00 -8.32 -8.97
N ARG A 167 -32.07 -7.04 -9.33
CA ARG A 167 -32.13 -6.58 -10.72
C ARG A 167 -30.72 -6.41 -11.29
N LYS A 168 -30.57 -6.78 -12.57
CA LYS A 168 -29.37 -6.39 -13.33
C LYS A 168 -29.49 -4.91 -13.69
N LEU A 169 -28.45 -4.14 -13.43
CA LEU A 169 -28.40 -2.78 -13.97
C LEU A 169 -28.30 -2.81 -15.50
N ALA A 170 -29.01 -1.90 -16.12
CA ALA A 170 -28.81 -1.65 -17.54
C ALA A 170 -27.38 -1.14 -17.75
N SER A 171 -26.66 -1.74 -18.71
CA SER A 171 -25.31 -1.34 -19.06
C SER A 171 -25.27 0.13 -19.54
N ARG A 172 -24.17 0.84 -19.24
CA ARG A 172 -23.87 2.18 -19.76
C ARG A 172 -24.67 3.35 -19.15
N GLN A 173 -25.16 3.25 -17.94
CA GLN A 173 -25.81 4.36 -17.22
C GLN A 173 -24.85 5.01 -16.24
N ALA A 174 -23.92 5.82 -16.74
CA ALA A 174 -23.06 6.64 -15.89
C ALA A 174 -23.90 7.62 -15.05
N TYR A 175 -23.46 7.90 -13.83
CA TYR A 175 -24.09 8.80 -12.86
C TYR A 175 -25.54 8.43 -12.49
N SER A 176 -25.92 7.16 -12.62
CA SER A 176 -27.26 6.71 -12.27
C SER A 176 -27.49 6.69 -10.76
N MET A 177 -28.44 7.46 -10.29
CA MET A 177 -28.86 7.43 -8.87
C MET A 177 -29.45 6.08 -8.48
N THR A 178 -30.05 5.35 -9.43
CA THR A 178 -30.53 3.98 -9.22
C THR A 178 -29.38 3.04 -8.86
N ALA A 179 -28.19 3.23 -9.46
CA ALA A 179 -27.00 2.45 -9.11
C ALA A 179 -26.55 2.72 -7.68
N VAL A 180 -26.62 3.95 -7.21
CA VAL A 180 -26.32 4.31 -5.81
C VAL A 180 -27.27 3.61 -4.85
N ASP A 181 -28.57 3.58 -5.15
CA ASP A 181 -29.58 2.93 -4.32
C ASP A 181 -29.45 1.40 -4.30
N GLU A 182 -29.00 0.79 -5.40
CA GLU A 182 -28.82 -0.65 -5.51
C GLU A 182 -27.52 -1.18 -4.90
N TYR A 183 -26.43 -0.39 -4.95
CA TYR A 183 -25.07 -0.85 -4.58
C TYR A 183 -24.39 0.02 -3.52
N GLY A 184 -24.83 1.23 -3.26
CA GLY A 184 -24.13 2.22 -2.44
C GLY A 184 -24.62 2.34 -1.00
N ARG A 185 -25.60 1.54 -0.59
CA ARG A 185 -26.19 1.59 0.77
C ARG A 185 -26.24 0.22 1.42
#